data_5eae7a6499ccbf59efe1b0aad7703db9
#
_entry.id   5eae7a6499ccbf59efe1b0aad7703db9
#
_cell.length_a   1.000
_cell.length_b   1.000
_cell.length_c   1.000
_cell.angle_alpha   90.00
_cell.angle_beta   90.00
_cell.angle_gamma   90.00
#
_symmetry.space_group_name_H-M   'P 1'
#
loop_
_entity.id
_entity.type
_entity.pdbx_description
1 polymer ?
#
loop_
_entity_poly.entity_id
_entity_poly.type
_entity_poly.pdbx_seq_one_letter_code
_entity_poly.pdbx_strand_id
1 'polypeptide(L)'
;MAKATKEEKIILITNDDGITSPGIKNLVEAVKGLGKIIVVAPDKPQSGMGHAITIGSPLRMNKVDLFNGIEAWQTSGTPVDCVKLAVDKILHRKPDICLSGINHGANHSINVIYSGTMSAAMEASIEGIPSIGFSLLDYRYEADMEPSRKIVHIIVSKIMAQKKIDKHLLLNVNIPSIPYKEIKGIKICKQAYAKYDEAFDERVDPQGKKYFWLTGEFKNFDKGRDTDVWALQHNSVSVVPVQFDLTNYTLKKHLEKTISFK
;
A
#
# COMPACT_ATOMS: atom_id res chain seq x y z
N MET A 1 21.34 -16.42 34.86
CA MET A 1 21.26 -15.66 33.60
C MET A 1 19.78 -15.48 33.26
N ALA A 2 19.23 -14.26 33.40
CA ALA A 2 17.85 -13.95 33.03
C ALA A 2 17.72 -14.14 31.52
N LYS A 3 16.78 -14.98 31.07
CA LYS A 3 16.38 -15.04 29.65
C LYS A 3 15.92 -13.63 29.25
N ALA A 4 16.67 -12.98 28.34
CA ALA A 4 16.20 -11.76 27.71
C ALA A 4 14.81 -12.07 27.13
N THR A 5 13.77 -11.47 27.68
CA THR A 5 12.42 -11.56 27.13
C THR A 5 12.50 -10.93 25.75
N LYS A 6 12.28 -11.73 24.71
CA LYS A 6 12.25 -11.24 23.31
C LYS A 6 11.16 -10.19 23.24
N GLU A 7 11.52 -8.96 22.99
CA GLU A 7 10.57 -7.85 22.86
C GLU A 7 9.52 -8.20 21.79
N GLU A 8 8.26 -7.99 22.14
CA GLU A 8 7.15 -8.31 21.22
C GLU A 8 7.24 -7.42 19.96
N LYS A 9 7.12 -8.04 18.79
CA LYS A 9 7.14 -7.32 17.51
C LYS A 9 5.91 -6.45 17.38
N ILE A 10 6.08 -5.21 16.90
CA ILE A 10 5.01 -4.26 16.63
C ILE A 10 4.70 -4.24 15.13
N ILE A 11 3.42 -4.39 14.79
CA ILE A 11 2.88 -4.29 13.44
C ILE A 11 2.02 -3.02 13.38
N LEU A 12 2.46 -2.02 12.63
CA LEU A 12 1.64 -0.85 12.30
C LEU A 12 0.76 -1.17 11.10
N ILE A 13 -0.55 -0.89 11.21
CA ILE A 13 -1.52 -1.07 10.13
C ILE A 13 -2.16 0.27 9.77
N THR A 14 -2.24 0.54 8.47
CA THR A 14 -2.92 1.72 7.90
C THR A 14 -3.61 1.38 6.59
N ASN A 15 -4.30 2.33 5.98
CA ASN A 15 -4.87 2.24 4.63
C ASN A 15 -5.23 3.63 4.07
N ASP A 16 -5.81 3.69 2.87
CA ASP A 16 -6.42 4.89 2.29
C ASP A 16 -7.95 4.81 2.14
N ASP A 17 -8.55 3.63 2.27
CA ASP A 17 -10.01 3.44 2.24
C ASP A 17 -10.73 3.90 3.54
N GLY A 18 -9.97 4.28 4.57
CA GLY A 18 -10.47 4.69 5.87
C GLY A 18 -10.57 3.56 6.89
N ILE A 19 -10.58 3.93 8.19
CA ILE A 19 -10.46 3.00 9.31
C ILE A 19 -11.61 2.00 9.44
N THR A 20 -12.77 2.32 8.88
CA THR A 20 -13.97 1.46 8.92
C THR A 20 -14.09 0.51 7.73
N SER A 21 -13.20 0.61 6.75
CA SER A 21 -13.26 -0.18 5.52
C SER A 21 -13.13 -1.68 5.77
N PRO A 22 -13.73 -2.54 4.91
CA PRO A 22 -13.55 -3.98 5.01
C PRO A 22 -12.09 -4.41 4.85
N GLY A 23 -11.33 -3.74 4.00
CA GLY A 23 -9.95 -4.08 3.71
C GLY A 23 -9.04 -4.04 4.93
N ILE A 24 -9.09 -2.95 5.72
CA ILE A 24 -8.23 -2.83 6.91
C ILE A 24 -8.63 -3.85 7.99
N LYS A 25 -9.93 -4.16 8.13
CA LYS A 25 -10.41 -5.20 9.04
C LYS A 25 -9.84 -6.56 8.66
N ASN A 26 -9.86 -6.89 7.37
CA ASN A 26 -9.29 -8.14 6.86
C ASN A 26 -7.77 -8.19 6.98
N LEU A 27 -7.07 -7.06 6.84
CA LEU A 27 -5.63 -6.96 7.07
C LEU A 27 -5.28 -7.24 8.54
N VAL A 28 -6.01 -6.65 9.48
CA VAL A 28 -5.87 -6.92 10.93
C VAL A 28 -6.07 -8.41 11.21
N GLU A 29 -7.17 -9.01 10.72
CA GLU A 29 -7.47 -10.44 10.94
C GLU A 29 -6.36 -11.34 10.36
N ALA A 30 -5.79 -10.98 9.22
CA ALA A 30 -4.74 -11.77 8.57
C ALA A 30 -3.45 -11.88 9.39
N VAL A 31 -3.16 -10.89 10.24
CA VAL A 31 -1.87 -10.83 10.98
C VAL A 31 -2.02 -11.01 12.49
N LYS A 32 -3.24 -11.32 12.97
CA LYS A 32 -3.44 -11.68 14.38
C LYS A 32 -2.50 -12.80 14.81
N GLY A 33 -1.90 -12.62 15.99
CA GLY A 33 -0.95 -13.60 16.54
C GLY A 33 0.49 -13.50 16.01
N LEU A 34 0.78 -12.61 15.05
CA LEU A 34 2.14 -12.39 14.55
C LEU A 34 2.92 -11.33 15.36
N GLY A 35 2.24 -10.52 16.16
CA GLY A 35 2.81 -9.48 17.03
C GLY A 35 1.73 -8.54 17.57
N LYS A 36 2.16 -7.51 18.31
CA LYS A 36 1.28 -6.44 18.78
C LYS A 36 0.84 -5.57 17.60
N ILE A 37 -0.45 -5.50 17.35
CA ILE A 37 -1.03 -4.70 16.27
C ILE A 37 -1.41 -3.32 16.80
N ILE A 38 -1.08 -2.28 16.06
CA ILE A 38 -1.55 -0.90 16.25
C ILE A 38 -2.08 -0.40 14.92
N VAL A 39 -3.31 0.11 14.92
CA VAL A 39 -3.99 0.61 13.72
C VAL A 39 -4.04 2.14 13.77
N VAL A 40 -3.56 2.80 12.72
CA VAL A 40 -3.69 4.25 12.54
C VAL A 40 -4.10 4.52 11.10
N ALA A 41 -5.32 5.01 10.90
CA ALA A 41 -5.88 5.15 9.55
C ALA A 41 -6.75 6.41 9.42
N PRO A 42 -7.01 6.89 8.19
CA PRO A 42 -7.88 8.04 7.93
C PRO A 42 -9.30 7.80 8.44
N ASP A 43 -9.96 8.86 8.91
CA ASP A 43 -11.36 8.84 9.33
C ASP A 43 -12.35 8.70 8.15
N LYS A 44 -11.89 8.97 6.93
CA LYS A 44 -12.64 8.89 5.67
C LYS A 44 -11.73 8.44 4.52
N PRO A 45 -12.30 7.95 3.41
CA PRO A 45 -11.51 7.56 2.23
C PRO A 45 -10.65 8.70 1.68
N GLN A 46 -9.42 8.35 1.26
CA GLN A 46 -8.39 9.23 0.72
C GLN A 46 -7.86 8.72 -0.64
N SER A 47 -8.73 8.08 -1.43
CA SER A 47 -8.35 7.45 -2.70
C SER A 47 -7.78 8.46 -3.69
N GLY A 48 -6.72 8.07 -4.41
CA GLY A 48 -6.10 8.88 -5.45
C GLY A 48 -5.26 10.06 -4.96
N MET A 49 -5.02 10.17 -3.65
CA MET A 49 -4.24 11.28 -3.06
C MET A 49 -2.72 11.15 -3.30
N GLY A 50 -2.23 10.00 -3.76
CA GLY A 50 -0.81 9.79 -3.92
C GLY A 50 -0.05 10.01 -2.60
N HIS A 51 1.20 10.48 -2.68
CA HIS A 51 2.06 10.74 -1.51
C HIS A 51 1.84 12.14 -0.92
N ALA A 52 0.58 12.52 -0.69
CA ALA A 52 0.21 13.82 -0.14
C ALA A 52 0.39 13.86 1.38
N ILE A 53 0.85 15.03 1.88
CA ILE A 53 0.96 15.37 3.31
C ILE A 53 0.10 16.58 3.62
N THR A 54 -0.40 16.66 4.86
CA THR A 54 -1.20 17.80 5.32
C THR A 54 -0.30 18.86 5.98
N ILE A 55 -0.14 20.01 5.35
CA ILE A 55 0.67 21.14 5.87
C ILE A 55 -0.21 22.32 6.28
N GLY A 56 -1.27 22.61 5.51
CA GLY A 56 -2.07 23.83 5.63
C GLY A 56 -3.16 23.82 6.69
N SER A 57 -3.37 22.70 7.41
CA SER A 57 -4.40 22.56 8.44
C SER A 57 -3.96 21.63 9.58
N PRO A 58 -4.55 21.81 10.80
CA PRO A 58 -4.22 20.93 11.92
C PRO A 58 -4.75 19.52 11.69
N LEU A 59 -3.93 18.53 12.01
CA LEU A 59 -4.32 17.13 12.06
C LEU A 59 -5.00 16.82 13.40
N ARG A 60 -6.09 16.06 13.35
CA ARG A 60 -6.80 15.54 14.51
C ARG A 60 -6.67 14.03 14.56
N MET A 61 -6.51 13.49 15.77
CA MET A 61 -6.37 12.06 15.99
C MET A 61 -7.18 11.66 17.23
N ASN A 62 -8.00 10.62 17.09
CA ASN A 62 -8.84 10.12 18.17
C ASN A 62 -8.73 8.60 18.28
N LYS A 63 -8.65 8.10 19.49
CA LYS A 63 -8.71 6.66 19.77
C LYS A 63 -10.11 6.13 19.47
N VAL A 64 -10.17 4.93 18.87
CA VAL A 64 -11.43 4.25 18.53
C VAL A 64 -11.39 2.79 18.94
N ASP A 65 -12.54 2.21 19.25
CA ASP A 65 -12.69 0.79 19.58
C ASP A 65 -13.43 0.07 18.44
N LEU A 66 -12.70 -0.29 17.39
CA LEU A 66 -13.24 -0.93 16.18
C LEU A 66 -12.69 -2.34 15.93
N PHE A 67 -11.68 -2.78 16.70
CA PHE A 67 -10.92 -4.00 16.41
C PHE A 67 -10.77 -4.91 17.64
N ASN A 68 -11.83 -5.03 18.47
CA ASN A 68 -11.89 -5.98 19.59
C ASN A 68 -10.66 -5.92 20.52
N GLY A 69 -10.39 -4.75 21.08
CA GLY A 69 -9.29 -4.52 22.04
C GLY A 69 -7.91 -4.27 21.41
N ILE A 70 -7.79 -4.27 20.09
CA ILE A 70 -6.58 -3.82 19.40
C ILE A 70 -6.56 -2.28 19.43
N GLU A 71 -5.41 -1.71 19.79
CA GLU A 71 -5.22 -0.26 19.83
C GLU A 71 -5.39 0.35 18.45
N ALA A 72 -6.35 1.27 18.29
CA ALA A 72 -6.70 1.88 17.03
C ALA A 72 -6.97 3.39 17.15
N TRP A 73 -6.52 4.13 16.14
CA TRP A 73 -6.62 5.58 16.07
C TRP A 73 -7.09 6.00 14.67
N GLN A 74 -8.11 6.86 14.62
CA GLN A 74 -8.51 7.53 13.39
C GLN A 74 -7.90 8.92 13.31
N THR A 75 -7.55 9.37 12.09
CA THR A 75 -6.97 10.70 11.85
C THR A 75 -7.71 11.43 10.75
N SER A 76 -7.70 12.77 10.80
CA SER A 76 -8.23 13.61 9.71
C SER A 76 -7.26 13.76 8.53
N GLY A 77 -6.08 13.14 8.60
CA GLY A 77 -5.00 13.26 7.62
C GLY A 77 -5.05 12.22 6.50
N THR A 78 -4.04 12.29 5.66
CA THR A 78 -3.78 11.32 4.59
C THR A 78 -3.21 10.02 5.15
N PRO A 79 -3.10 8.93 4.35
CA PRO A 79 -2.39 7.73 4.76
C PRO A 79 -0.93 7.97 5.18
N VAL A 80 -0.25 8.91 4.52
CA VAL A 80 1.10 9.35 4.88
C VAL A 80 1.12 10.01 6.26
N ASP A 81 0.18 10.91 6.53
CA ASP A 81 0.03 11.54 7.85
C ASP A 81 -0.24 10.52 8.97
N CYS A 82 -0.99 9.46 8.66
CA CYS A 82 -1.26 8.38 9.60
C CYS A 82 0.04 7.69 10.05
N VAL A 83 0.94 7.40 9.12
CA VAL A 83 2.26 6.81 9.43
C VAL A 83 3.09 7.77 10.28
N LYS A 84 3.18 9.05 9.88
CA LYS A 84 3.92 10.08 10.62
C LYS A 84 3.40 10.23 12.06
N LEU A 85 2.08 10.34 12.23
CA LEU A 85 1.46 10.46 13.55
C LEU A 85 1.66 9.19 14.38
N ALA A 86 1.59 8.01 13.78
CA ALA A 86 1.85 6.75 14.48
C ALA A 86 3.27 6.72 15.05
N VAL A 87 4.26 7.04 14.23
CA VAL A 87 5.69 7.00 14.62
C VAL A 87 6.01 8.05 15.67
N ASP A 88 5.48 9.28 15.52
CA ASP A 88 5.84 10.40 16.38
C ASP A 88 5.03 10.46 17.70
N LYS A 89 3.73 10.09 17.68
CA LYS A 89 2.82 10.36 18.79
C LYS A 89 2.31 9.12 19.53
N ILE A 90 2.32 7.95 18.90
CA ILE A 90 1.70 6.74 19.48
C ILE A 90 2.75 5.72 19.88
N LEU A 91 3.72 5.49 18.98
CA LEU A 91 4.75 4.47 19.17
C LEU A 91 5.94 5.05 19.93
N HIS A 92 6.41 4.33 20.93
CA HIS A 92 7.62 4.72 21.68
C HIS A 92 8.91 4.23 20.99
N ARG A 93 8.77 3.42 19.95
CA ARG A 93 9.84 2.94 19.07
C ARG A 93 9.30 2.70 17.66
N LYS A 94 10.16 2.60 16.67
CA LYS A 94 9.76 2.22 15.32
C LYS A 94 9.11 0.83 15.33
N PRO A 95 7.99 0.60 14.61
CA PRO A 95 7.40 -0.72 14.46
C PRO A 95 8.36 -1.63 13.65
N ASP A 96 8.21 -2.92 13.83
CA ASP A 96 9.02 -3.92 13.12
C ASP A 96 8.59 -4.06 11.66
N ILE A 97 7.34 -3.71 11.35
CA ILE A 97 6.79 -3.68 10.00
C ILE A 97 5.57 -2.74 9.94
N CYS A 98 5.39 -2.08 8.80
CA CYS A 98 4.16 -1.34 8.46
C CYS A 98 3.43 -2.05 7.32
N LEU A 99 2.13 -2.27 7.49
CA LEU A 99 1.25 -2.89 6.50
C LEU A 99 0.16 -1.89 6.11
N SER A 100 -0.01 -1.67 4.82
CA SER A 100 -1.03 -0.77 4.29
C SER A 100 -2.03 -1.53 3.42
N GLY A 101 -3.33 -1.32 3.63
CA GLY A 101 -4.40 -1.95 2.85
C GLY A 101 -5.42 -2.69 3.72
N ILE A 102 -6.08 -3.74 3.22
CA ILE A 102 -6.07 -4.25 1.83
C ILE A 102 -6.91 -3.31 0.96
N ASN A 103 -6.30 -2.70 -0.03
CA ASN A 103 -6.99 -1.76 -0.92
C ASN A 103 -8.03 -2.44 -1.80
N HIS A 104 -9.17 -1.77 -2.01
CA HIS A 104 -10.13 -2.13 -3.05
C HIS A 104 -9.67 -1.55 -4.38
N GLY A 105 -9.26 -2.40 -5.30
CA GLY A 105 -8.64 -2.04 -6.57
C GLY A 105 -7.13 -2.21 -6.59
N ALA A 106 -6.62 -2.52 -7.78
CA ALA A 106 -5.22 -2.83 -7.98
C ALA A 106 -4.34 -1.59 -8.01
N ASN A 107 -3.14 -1.72 -7.46
CA ASN A 107 -2.07 -0.71 -7.50
C ASN A 107 -0.85 -1.20 -8.30
N HIS A 108 -1.07 -2.05 -9.30
CA HIS A 108 -0.01 -2.55 -10.18
C HIS A 108 0.41 -1.50 -11.22
N SER A 109 1.57 -1.71 -11.85
CA SER A 109 2.10 -0.84 -12.91
C SER A 109 2.22 0.62 -12.45
N ILE A 110 1.83 1.59 -13.28
CA ILE A 110 1.90 3.03 -12.98
C ILE A 110 0.98 3.45 -11.83
N ASN A 111 -0.05 2.66 -11.51
CA ASN A 111 -1.01 3.00 -10.45
C ASN A 111 -0.33 3.14 -9.07
N VAL A 112 0.84 2.57 -8.88
CA VAL A 112 1.65 2.74 -7.66
C VAL A 112 1.88 4.21 -7.31
N ILE A 113 1.98 5.10 -8.31
CA ILE A 113 2.26 6.55 -8.12
C ILE A 113 1.04 7.27 -7.54
N TYR A 114 -0.16 6.84 -7.87
CA TYR A 114 -1.43 7.46 -7.44
C TYR A 114 -1.99 6.84 -6.16
N SER A 115 -1.42 5.73 -5.71
CA SER A 115 -1.94 4.92 -4.61
C SER A 115 -1.67 5.51 -3.24
N GLY A 116 -2.71 5.80 -2.47
CA GLY A 116 -2.61 6.14 -1.06
C GLY A 116 -2.10 4.97 -0.21
N THR A 117 -2.52 3.74 -0.52
CA THR A 117 -2.02 2.51 0.10
C THR A 117 -0.50 2.38 -0.02
N MET A 118 0.03 2.56 -1.24
CA MET A 118 1.47 2.46 -1.47
C MET A 118 2.22 3.65 -0.91
N SER A 119 1.61 4.83 -0.88
CA SER A 119 2.22 6.03 -0.29
C SER A 119 2.44 5.89 1.21
N ALA A 120 1.49 5.30 1.94
CA ALA A 120 1.69 4.98 3.36
C ALA A 120 2.81 3.96 3.58
N ALA A 121 2.86 2.90 2.77
CA ALA A 121 3.96 1.94 2.83
C ALA A 121 5.32 2.59 2.49
N MET A 122 5.33 3.48 1.48
CA MET A 122 6.53 4.22 1.08
C MET A 122 7.00 5.16 2.18
N GLU A 123 6.09 5.88 2.85
CA GLU A 123 6.44 6.74 3.98
C GLU A 123 7.07 5.95 5.11
N ALA A 124 6.51 4.79 5.45
CA ALA A 124 7.11 3.91 6.46
C ALA A 124 8.53 3.47 6.06
N SER A 125 8.76 3.16 4.76
CA SER A 125 10.10 2.81 4.26
C SER A 125 11.07 3.98 4.32
N ILE A 126 10.63 5.23 4.06
CA ILE A 126 11.40 6.45 4.23
C ILE A 126 11.84 6.60 5.70
N GLU A 127 10.95 6.29 6.62
CA GLU A 127 11.24 6.25 8.06
C GLU A 127 12.15 5.07 8.47
N GLY A 128 12.57 4.23 7.53
CA GLY A 128 13.42 3.05 7.78
C GLY A 128 12.65 1.90 8.44
N ILE A 129 11.36 1.79 8.17
CA ILE A 129 10.46 0.74 8.65
C ILE A 129 10.15 -0.18 7.46
N PRO A 130 10.44 -1.50 7.55
CA PRO A 130 10.01 -2.46 6.53
C PRO A 130 8.51 -2.33 6.28
N SER A 131 8.08 -2.32 5.00
CA SER A 131 6.69 -2.02 4.70
C SER A 131 6.14 -2.77 3.49
N ILE A 132 4.83 -3.00 3.50
CA ILE A 132 4.12 -3.71 2.44
C ILE A 132 2.76 -3.04 2.20
N GLY A 133 2.49 -2.69 0.95
CA GLY A 133 1.15 -2.32 0.49
C GLY A 133 0.45 -3.52 -0.15
N PHE A 134 -0.78 -3.81 0.26
CA PHE A 134 -1.62 -4.89 -0.24
C PHE A 134 -2.84 -4.35 -0.97
N SER A 135 -3.13 -4.89 -2.14
CA SER A 135 -4.25 -4.50 -2.99
C SER A 135 -4.95 -5.73 -3.58
N LEU A 136 -6.28 -5.72 -3.58
CA LEU A 136 -7.11 -6.73 -4.22
C LEU A 136 -7.61 -6.19 -5.58
N LEU A 137 -7.59 -7.00 -6.63
CA LEU A 137 -8.09 -6.64 -7.95
C LEU A 137 -9.64 -6.66 -8.00
N ASP A 138 -10.27 -5.99 -7.05
CA ASP A 138 -11.72 -5.84 -6.99
C ASP A 138 -12.08 -4.50 -6.35
N TYR A 139 -12.88 -3.68 -7.04
CA TYR A 139 -13.29 -2.36 -6.58
C TYR A 139 -14.59 -2.37 -5.76
N ARG A 140 -15.26 -3.53 -5.70
CA ARG A 140 -16.54 -3.64 -4.98
C ARG A 140 -16.31 -3.62 -3.47
N TYR A 141 -17.16 -2.90 -2.76
CA TYR A 141 -17.09 -2.82 -1.30
C TYR A 141 -17.30 -4.19 -0.63
N GLU A 142 -18.15 -5.05 -1.21
CA GLU A 142 -18.47 -6.42 -0.75
C GLU A 142 -17.54 -7.49 -1.35
N ALA A 143 -16.36 -7.09 -1.84
CA ALA A 143 -15.41 -8.04 -2.39
C ALA A 143 -15.03 -9.14 -1.38
N ASP A 144 -14.90 -10.39 -1.84
CA ASP A 144 -14.42 -11.48 -1.00
C ASP A 144 -12.94 -11.31 -0.66
N MET A 145 -12.67 -10.96 0.59
CA MET A 145 -11.31 -10.73 1.12
C MET A 145 -10.67 -12.01 1.69
N GLU A 146 -11.38 -13.14 1.74
CA GLU A 146 -10.87 -14.38 2.34
C GLU A 146 -9.58 -14.88 1.65
N PRO A 147 -9.52 -14.95 0.30
CA PRO A 147 -8.27 -15.29 -0.39
C PRO A 147 -7.12 -14.34 -0.05
N SER A 148 -7.41 -13.05 0.04
CA SER A 148 -6.42 -12.01 0.36
C SER A 148 -5.87 -12.16 1.78
N ARG A 149 -6.72 -12.48 2.78
CA ARG A 149 -6.27 -12.75 4.15
C ARG A 149 -5.24 -13.88 4.21
N LYS A 150 -5.47 -14.97 3.48
CA LYS A 150 -4.52 -16.09 3.41
C LYS A 150 -3.19 -15.67 2.81
N ILE A 151 -3.21 -14.94 1.70
CA ILE A 151 -2.00 -14.45 1.02
C ILE A 151 -1.22 -13.48 1.92
N VAL A 152 -1.90 -12.52 2.54
CA VAL A 152 -1.29 -11.59 3.50
C VAL A 152 -0.60 -12.37 4.62
N HIS A 153 -1.31 -13.31 5.24
CA HIS A 153 -0.75 -14.13 6.32
C HIS A 153 0.52 -14.87 5.89
N ILE A 154 0.50 -15.50 4.71
CA ILE A 154 1.66 -16.23 4.16
C ILE A 154 2.85 -15.29 3.96
N ILE A 155 2.64 -14.11 3.36
CA ILE A 155 3.73 -13.18 3.07
C ILE A 155 4.29 -12.59 4.36
N VAL A 156 3.42 -12.06 5.23
CA VAL A 156 3.85 -11.37 6.46
C VAL A 156 4.52 -12.34 7.42
N SER A 157 3.96 -13.54 7.63
CA SER A 157 4.57 -14.54 8.52
C SER A 157 5.97 -14.94 8.06
N LYS A 158 6.19 -15.15 6.75
CA LYS A 158 7.51 -15.48 6.20
C LYS A 158 8.52 -14.34 6.37
N ILE A 159 8.09 -13.10 6.17
CA ILE A 159 8.96 -11.93 6.34
C ILE A 159 9.29 -11.74 7.82
N MET A 160 8.29 -11.81 8.70
CA MET A 160 8.50 -11.65 10.14
C MET A 160 9.27 -12.79 10.78
N ALA A 161 9.32 -13.98 10.18
CA ALA A 161 10.13 -15.10 10.64
C ALA A 161 11.65 -14.90 10.38
N GLN A 162 12.04 -13.95 9.54
CA GLN A 162 13.44 -13.68 9.28
C GLN A 162 14.13 -13.15 10.54
N LYS A 163 15.40 -13.54 10.75
CA LYS A 163 16.22 -13.05 11.87
C LYS A 163 16.41 -11.54 11.83
N LYS A 164 16.52 -10.98 10.64
CA LYS A 164 16.67 -9.54 10.39
C LYS A 164 15.87 -9.21 9.12
N ILE A 165 14.90 -8.31 9.22
CA ILE A 165 14.17 -7.77 8.09
C ILE A 165 14.98 -6.58 7.56
N ASP A 166 15.11 -6.48 6.24
CA ASP A 166 15.74 -5.32 5.62
C ASP A 166 14.89 -4.06 5.92
N LYS A 167 15.51 -3.05 6.50
CA LYS A 167 14.83 -1.78 6.84
C LYS A 167 14.35 -0.99 5.62
N HIS A 168 14.86 -1.32 4.43
CA HIS A 168 14.44 -0.72 3.16
C HIS A 168 13.47 -1.61 2.38
N LEU A 169 13.01 -2.73 2.98
CA LEU A 169 11.99 -3.56 2.36
C LEU A 169 10.72 -2.75 2.14
N LEU A 170 10.35 -2.59 0.88
CA LEU A 170 9.11 -1.96 0.43
C LEU A 170 8.52 -2.81 -0.69
N LEU A 171 7.35 -3.42 -0.45
CA LEU A 171 6.71 -4.32 -1.40
C LEU A 171 5.34 -3.79 -1.82
N ASN A 172 5.09 -3.81 -3.12
CA ASN A 172 3.76 -3.64 -3.71
C ASN A 172 3.19 -5.02 -4.04
N VAL A 173 2.17 -5.44 -3.28
CA VAL A 173 1.55 -6.75 -3.42
C VAL A 173 0.14 -6.59 -3.99
N ASN A 174 -0.10 -7.17 -5.17
CA ASN A 174 -1.41 -7.18 -5.79
C ASN A 174 -1.93 -8.62 -5.88
N ILE A 175 -3.19 -8.82 -5.50
CA ILE A 175 -3.82 -10.13 -5.33
C ILE A 175 -4.99 -10.23 -6.32
N PRO A 176 -5.06 -11.27 -7.18
CA PRO A 176 -6.19 -11.44 -8.10
C PRO A 176 -7.47 -11.77 -7.33
N SER A 177 -8.61 -11.22 -7.78
CA SER A 177 -9.94 -11.47 -7.18
C SER A 177 -10.52 -12.80 -7.68
N ILE A 178 -9.95 -13.90 -7.20
CA ILE A 178 -10.35 -15.28 -7.51
C ILE A 178 -10.30 -16.16 -6.26
N PRO A 179 -11.00 -17.29 -6.24
CA PRO A 179 -10.91 -18.25 -5.14
C PRO A 179 -9.46 -18.66 -4.85
N TYR A 180 -9.11 -18.79 -3.57
CA TYR A 180 -7.74 -19.12 -3.15
C TYR A 180 -7.15 -20.35 -3.87
N LYS A 181 -7.95 -21.39 -4.09
CA LYS A 181 -7.55 -22.62 -4.80
C LYS A 181 -7.13 -22.40 -6.25
N GLU A 182 -7.54 -21.29 -6.86
CA GLU A 182 -7.23 -20.93 -8.25
C GLU A 182 -5.99 -20.04 -8.36
N ILE A 183 -5.49 -19.53 -7.23
CA ILE A 183 -4.26 -18.77 -7.17
C ILE A 183 -3.09 -19.72 -7.41
N LYS A 184 -2.37 -19.53 -8.52
CA LYS A 184 -1.26 -20.40 -8.96
C LYS A 184 0.04 -20.20 -8.20
N GLY A 185 0.10 -19.18 -7.33
CA GLY A 185 1.27 -18.89 -6.52
C GLY A 185 1.58 -17.41 -6.36
N ILE A 186 2.70 -17.12 -5.72
CA ILE A 186 3.20 -15.77 -5.46
C ILE A 186 4.47 -15.58 -6.29
N LYS A 187 4.50 -14.52 -7.11
CA LYS A 187 5.63 -14.22 -8.01
C LYS A 187 6.26 -12.89 -7.66
N ILE A 188 7.59 -12.87 -7.56
CA ILE A 188 8.35 -11.62 -7.53
C ILE A 188 8.43 -11.11 -8.96
N CYS A 189 7.98 -9.87 -9.19
CA CYS A 189 7.81 -9.28 -10.49
C CYS A 189 8.51 -7.92 -10.56
N LYS A 190 8.69 -7.42 -11.76
CA LYS A 190 8.93 -6.00 -12.00
C LYS A 190 7.61 -5.28 -12.28
N GLN A 191 7.60 -3.96 -12.09
CA GLN A 191 6.53 -3.08 -12.54
C GLN A 191 6.42 -3.12 -14.07
N ALA A 192 5.22 -3.37 -14.60
CA ALA A 192 4.96 -3.32 -16.04
C ALA A 192 5.00 -1.89 -16.57
N TYR A 193 5.40 -1.72 -17.81
CA TYR A 193 5.16 -0.48 -18.55
C TYR A 193 3.74 -0.50 -19.09
N ALA A 194 2.81 -0.03 -18.27
CA ALA A 194 1.39 0.06 -18.60
C ALA A 194 0.78 1.32 -17.99
N LYS A 195 -0.24 1.88 -18.63
CA LYS A 195 -0.93 3.08 -18.15
C LYS A 195 -2.37 3.12 -18.65
N TYR A 196 -3.18 4.00 -18.07
CA TYR A 196 -4.46 4.35 -18.65
C TYR A 196 -4.25 5.24 -19.90
N ASP A 197 -4.99 4.92 -20.97
CA ASP A 197 -5.22 5.81 -22.10
C ASP A 197 -6.46 6.64 -21.72
N GLU A 198 -6.18 7.80 -21.13
CA GLU A 198 -7.17 8.60 -20.43
C GLU A 198 -7.98 9.44 -21.42
N ALA A 199 -9.29 9.63 -21.11
CA ALA A 199 -10.20 10.52 -21.80
C ALA A 199 -11.08 11.22 -20.75
N PHE A 200 -11.62 12.38 -21.12
CA PHE A 200 -12.61 13.09 -20.31
C PHE A 200 -13.97 13.03 -20.97
N ASP A 201 -14.95 12.42 -20.31
CA ASP A 201 -16.36 12.43 -20.73
C ASP A 201 -17.00 13.74 -20.26
N GLU A 202 -17.31 14.63 -21.22
CA GLU A 202 -17.92 15.92 -20.95
C GLU A 202 -19.44 15.75 -20.79
N ARG A 203 -19.99 16.29 -19.71
CA ARG A 203 -21.43 16.33 -19.44
C ARG A 203 -21.85 17.72 -18.98
N VAL A 204 -23.17 17.93 -18.87
CA VAL A 204 -23.75 19.18 -18.41
C VAL A 204 -24.70 18.89 -17.24
N ASP A 205 -24.60 19.66 -16.17
CA ASP A 205 -25.49 19.56 -15.02
C ASP A 205 -26.87 20.20 -15.31
N PRO A 206 -27.88 20.01 -14.44
CA PRO A 206 -29.21 20.62 -14.62
C PRO A 206 -29.20 22.15 -14.65
N GLN A 207 -28.15 22.82 -14.19
CA GLN A 207 -27.98 24.28 -14.25
C GLN A 207 -27.23 24.76 -15.51
N GLY A 208 -26.91 23.85 -16.45
CA GLY A 208 -26.17 24.17 -17.68
C GLY A 208 -24.66 24.30 -17.53
N LYS A 209 -24.07 23.89 -16.39
CA LYS A 209 -22.63 23.93 -16.18
C LYS A 209 -21.97 22.63 -16.64
N LYS A 210 -20.87 22.76 -17.39
CA LYS A 210 -20.09 21.61 -17.84
C LYS A 210 -19.32 20.99 -16.67
N TYR A 211 -19.24 19.66 -16.67
CA TYR A 211 -18.36 18.88 -15.80
C TYR A 211 -17.79 17.69 -16.57
N PHE A 212 -16.72 17.10 -16.05
CA PHE A 212 -15.95 16.08 -16.74
C PHE A 212 -15.72 14.88 -15.84
N TRP A 213 -15.92 13.69 -16.40
CA TRP A 213 -15.51 12.44 -15.77
C TRP A 213 -14.22 11.94 -16.40
N LEU A 214 -13.20 11.67 -15.58
CA LEU A 214 -12.02 10.95 -16.03
C LEU A 214 -12.43 9.50 -16.35
N THR A 215 -12.16 9.08 -17.58
CA THR A 215 -12.41 7.75 -18.12
C THR A 215 -11.16 7.24 -18.80
N GLY A 216 -11.15 5.99 -19.24
CA GLY A 216 -10.01 5.47 -20.00
C GLY A 216 -9.92 3.95 -19.95
N GLU A 217 -9.01 3.44 -20.75
CA GLU A 217 -8.70 2.01 -20.81
C GLU A 217 -7.29 1.76 -20.35
N PHE A 218 -7.10 0.72 -19.52
CA PHE A 218 -5.77 0.32 -19.09
C PHE A 218 -5.05 -0.42 -20.22
N LYS A 219 -3.95 0.16 -20.73
CA LYS A 219 -3.14 -0.40 -21.81
C LYS A 219 -1.78 -0.87 -21.29
N ASN A 220 -1.48 -2.14 -21.54
CA ASN A 220 -0.19 -2.74 -21.22
C ASN A 220 0.70 -2.75 -22.46
N PHE A 221 1.83 -2.07 -22.41
CA PHE A 221 2.84 -2.00 -23.48
C PHE A 221 4.01 -2.97 -23.25
N ASP A 222 4.06 -3.63 -22.08
CA ASP A 222 5.11 -4.59 -21.72
C ASP A 222 4.63 -6.02 -22.03
N LYS A 223 5.39 -6.73 -22.85
CA LYS A 223 5.12 -8.13 -23.22
C LYS A 223 5.88 -9.13 -22.33
N GLY A 224 6.61 -8.66 -21.33
CA GLY A 224 7.40 -9.49 -20.43
C GLY A 224 6.53 -10.40 -19.55
N ARG A 225 7.00 -11.63 -19.32
CA ARG A 225 6.33 -12.61 -18.45
C ARG A 225 6.76 -12.46 -16.96
N ASP A 226 7.61 -11.51 -16.68
CA ASP A 226 8.17 -11.17 -15.37
C ASP A 226 7.51 -9.92 -14.75
N THR A 227 6.41 -9.43 -15.35
CA THR A 227 5.70 -8.23 -14.89
C THR A 227 4.55 -8.55 -13.94
N ASP A 228 4.19 -7.56 -13.11
CA ASP A 228 3.01 -7.61 -12.22
C ASP A 228 1.71 -7.84 -13.01
N VAL A 229 1.50 -7.11 -14.12
CA VAL A 229 0.33 -7.29 -14.98
C VAL A 229 0.24 -8.71 -15.52
N TRP A 230 1.37 -9.26 -16.00
CA TRP A 230 1.38 -10.63 -16.51
C TRP A 230 1.05 -11.65 -15.42
N ALA A 231 1.62 -11.50 -14.22
CA ALA A 231 1.38 -12.40 -13.10
C ALA A 231 -0.11 -12.44 -12.72
N LEU A 232 -0.75 -11.26 -12.62
CA LEU A 232 -2.15 -11.11 -12.27
C LEU A 232 -3.08 -11.71 -13.33
N GLN A 233 -2.82 -11.46 -14.62
CA GLN A 233 -3.55 -12.05 -15.74
C GLN A 233 -3.44 -13.58 -15.79
N HIS A 234 -2.41 -14.16 -15.12
CA HIS A 234 -2.18 -15.60 -15.06
C HIS A 234 -2.51 -16.19 -13.69
N ASN A 235 -3.42 -15.56 -12.93
CA ASN A 235 -3.91 -16.03 -11.65
C ASN A 235 -2.81 -16.17 -10.58
N SER A 236 -1.79 -15.34 -10.62
CA SER A 236 -0.73 -15.32 -9.63
C SER A 236 -0.72 -14.00 -8.87
N VAL A 237 -0.40 -14.05 -7.59
CA VAL A 237 -0.14 -12.84 -6.79
C VAL A 237 1.15 -12.21 -7.31
N SER A 238 1.14 -10.90 -7.56
CA SER A 238 2.35 -10.16 -7.89
C SER A 238 2.95 -9.52 -6.65
N VAL A 239 4.26 -9.60 -6.51
CA VAL A 239 5.05 -8.93 -5.48
C VAL A 239 6.14 -8.13 -6.19
N VAL A 240 6.02 -6.82 -6.19
CA VAL A 240 7.01 -5.93 -6.79
C VAL A 240 7.78 -5.23 -5.68
N PRO A 241 9.10 -5.45 -5.56
CA PRO A 241 9.96 -4.60 -4.75
C PRO A 241 10.01 -3.20 -5.37
N VAL A 242 9.66 -2.18 -4.60
CA VAL A 242 9.67 -0.78 -5.04
C VAL A 242 10.62 0.05 -4.18
N GLN A 243 10.94 1.24 -4.64
CA GLN A 243 11.82 2.18 -3.93
C GLN A 243 11.32 3.60 -4.12
N PHE A 244 11.68 4.49 -3.21
CA PHE A 244 11.33 5.91 -3.27
C PHE A 244 12.41 6.78 -3.95
N ASP A 245 13.58 6.22 -4.26
CA ASP A 245 14.60 6.93 -5.05
C ASP A 245 14.21 6.92 -6.53
N LEU A 246 13.79 8.08 -7.02
CA LEU A 246 13.35 8.29 -8.40
C LEU A 246 14.49 8.66 -9.36
N THR A 247 15.74 8.57 -8.93
CA THR A 247 16.90 8.93 -9.76
C THR A 247 17.08 7.91 -10.90
N ASN A 248 17.05 8.37 -12.14
CA ASN A 248 17.48 7.56 -13.28
C ASN A 248 19.01 7.55 -13.36
N TYR A 249 19.63 6.57 -12.69
CA TYR A 249 21.09 6.45 -12.63
C TYR A 249 21.76 6.23 -13.99
N THR A 250 21.08 5.59 -14.93
CA THR A 250 21.60 5.41 -16.29
C THR A 250 21.65 6.74 -17.03
N LEU A 251 20.57 7.51 -16.98
CA LEU A 251 20.52 8.84 -17.59
C LEU A 251 21.49 9.80 -16.89
N LYS A 252 21.57 9.77 -15.55
CA LYS A 252 22.54 10.58 -14.77
C LYS A 252 23.96 10.35 -15.29
N LYS A 253 24.41 9.10 -15.41
CA LYS A 253 25.75 8.76 -15.93
C LYS A 253 25.96 9.21 -17.39
N HIS A 254 24.91 9.20 -18.20
CA HIS A 254 24.96 9.68 -19.57
C HIS A 254 25.14 11.19 -19.61
N LEU A 255 24.34 11.94 -18.85
CA LEU A 255 24.40 13.41 -18.81
C LEU A 255 25.73 13.92 -18.28
N GLU A 256 26.30 13.28 -17.25
CA GLU A 256 27.64 13.63 -16.72
C GLU A 256 28.75 13.54 -17.78
N LYS A 257 28.58 12.71 -18.81
CA LYS A 257 29.56 12.53 -19.90
C LYS A 257 29.31 13.44 -21.10
N THR A 258 28.06 13.86 -21.31
CA THR A 258 27.63 14.51 -22.55
C THR A 258 27.33 16.01 -22.39
N ILE A 259 27.05 16.48 -21.18
CA ILE A 259 26.70 17.86 -20.92
C ILE A 259 27.66 18.47 -19.89
N SER A 260 28.31 19.59 -20.27
CA SER A 260 29.07 20.43 -19.35
C SER A 260 28.25 21.68 -18.97
N PHE A 261 28.03 21.90 -17.69
CA PHE A 261 27.36 23.09 -17.16
C PHE A 261 28.38 24.15 -16.67
N LYS A 262 29.65 24.06 -17.16
CA LYS A 262 30.70 25.03 -16.84
C LYS A 262 30.66 26.21 -17.79
#